data_7ea267a5b97dc9a3d78132593c79ba38
#
_entry.id   7ea267a5b97dc9a3d78132593c79ba38
#
_cell.length_a   1.000
_cell.length_b   1.000
_cell.length_c   1.000
_cell.angle_alpha   90.00
_cell.angle_beta   90.00
_cell.angle_gamma   90.00
#
_symmetry.space_group_name_H-M   'P 1'
#
loop_
_entity.id
_entity.type
_entity.pdbx_description
1 polymer ?
#
loop_
_entity_poly.entity_id
_entity_poly.type
_entity_poly.pdbx_seq_one_letter_code
_entity_poly.pdbx_strand_id
1 'polypeptide(L)'
;MEQTNCLYDKFPYETEFDGTILTVTPSPKHEGCYEVVLDQTLFFPEQGGQTPDQGQLVVSHGMRPQTEMNVLDVQIRDGVIYHLVDTPVEVADHVHGKIDWDYRFSNMQQHTGEHMFSGIVHSTFGYNNVGFHLSDSIVTMDFDGVLTAEELMEVETRVNQVIADDLLLEIAFPTPQMLETMEYRSKKELEGPVRIVAIPGVDVCACCAPHVKRTGEVGILKIMQVQ
;
A
#
# COMPACT_ATOMS: atom_id res chain seq x y z
N MET A 1 -8.48 17.38 13.80
CA MET A 1 -7.42 17.75 12.86
C MET A 1 -7.97 17.58 11.45
N GLU A 2 -7.57 18.37 10.47
CA GLU A 2 -7.91 18.09 9.07
C GLU A 2 -7.24 16.78 8.64
N GLN A 3 -7.89 16.05 7.71
CA GLN A 3 -7.33 14.81 7.17
C GLN A 3 -6.08 15.10 6.36
N THR A 4 -5.10 14.21 6.40
CA THR A 4 -3.88 14.33 5.60
C THR A 4 -4.20 14.09 4.11
N ASN A 5 -3.68 14.95 3.22
CA ASN A 5 -3.80 14.73 1.78
C ASN A 5 -2.88 13.58 1.35
N CYS A 6 -3.46 12.46 0.97
CA CYS A 6 -2.77 11.22 0.59
C CYS A 6 -2.28 11.32 -0.87
N LEU A 7 -1.05 11.79 -1.08
CA LEU A 7 -0.47 11.94 -2.42
C LEU A 7 -0.26 10.59 -3.12
N TYR A 8 0.02 9.52 -2.36
CA TYR A 8 0.22 8.16 -2.89
C TYR A 8 -0.99 7.60 -3.64
N ASP A 9 -2.20 8.10 -3.37
CA ASP A 9 -3.42 7.67 -4.09
C ASP A 9 -3.41 8.10 -5.57
N LYS A 10 -2.81 9.26 -5.85
CA LYS A 10 -2.76 9.87 -7.19
C LYS A 10 -1.41 9.67 -7.87
N PHE A 11 -0.35 9.63 -7.07
CA PHE A 11 1.04 9.66 -7.52
C PHE A 11 1.86 8.51 -6.92
N PRO A 12 1.46 7.23 -7.10
CA PRO A 12 2.11 6.10 -6.44
C PRO A 12 3.56 5.87 -6.88
N TYR A 13 3.98 6.47 -8.00
CA TYR A 13 5.35 6.37 -8.55
C TYR A 13 6.23 7.58 -8.24
N GLU A 14 5.67 8.64 -7.66
CA GLU A 14 6.50 9.73 -7.16
C GLU A 14 7.26 9.30 -5.91
N THR A 15 8.49 9.73 -5.82
CA THR A 15 9.42 9.33 -4.74
C THR A 15 9.75 10.46 -3.79
N GLU A 16 9.47 11.70 -4.19
CA GLU A 16 9.79 12.91 -3.45
C GLU A 16 8.58 13.84 -3.41
N PHE A 17 8.40 14.55 -2.31
CA PHE A 17 7.34 15.54 -2.15
C PHE A 17 7.75 16.63 -1.15
N ASP A 18 7.08 17.76 -1.23
CA ASP A 18 7.18 18.81 -0.24
C ASP A 18 5.92 18.89 0.61
N GLY A 19 6.05 19.22 1.87
CA GLY A 19 4.95 19.35 2.81
C GLY A 19 5.26 20.33 3.94
N THR A 20 4.27 20.51 4.82
CA THR A 20 4.36 21.36 6.01
C THR A 20 4.06 20.52 7.25
N ILE A 21 4.86 20.69 8.29
CA ILE A 21 4.68 20.01 9.57
C ILE A 21 3.56 20.70 10.35
N LEU A 22 2.46 19.99 10.59
CA LEU A 22 1.30 20.48 11.32
C LEU A 22 1.40 20.24 12.83
N THR A 23 1.89 19.06 13.23
CA THR A 23 2.09 18.71 14.64
C THR A 23 3.32 17.85 14.83
N VAL A 24 3.93 17.99 16.00
CA VAL A 24 5.04 17.17 16.48
C VAL A 24 4.75 16.80 17.94
N THR A 25 4.70 15.52 18.23
CA THR A 25 4.49 15.02 19.59
C THR A 25 5.47 13.89 19.91
N PRO A 26 5.99 13.82 21.16
CA PRO A 26 6.78 12.64 21.57
C PRO A 26 5.96 11.37 21.37
N SER A 27 6.60 10.33 20.83
CA SER A 27 5.92 9.04 20.65
C SER A 27 5.55 8.42 22.01
N PRO A 28 4.30 8.00 22.20
CA PRO A 28 3.90 7.33 23.44
C PRO A 28 4.44 5.91 23.58
N LYS A 29 4.92 5.31 22.48
CA LYS A 29 5.37 3.91 22.44
C LYS A 29 6.88 3.75 22.25
N HIS A 30 7.56 4.74 21.68
CA HIS A 30 8.96 4.66 21.28
C HIS A 30 9.75 5.81 21.90
N GLU A 31 10.51 5.52 22.95
CA GLU A 31 11.34 6.51 23.64
C GLU A 31 12.36 7.13 22.68
N GLY A 32 12.49 8.46 22.70
CA GLY A 32 13.38 9.20 21.81
C GLY A 32 12.85 9.44 20.40
N CYS A 33 11.66 8.91 20.05
CA CYS A 33 11.01 9.13 18.77
C CYS A 33 9.85 10.13 18.88
N TYR A 34 9.43 10.65 17.72
CA TYR A 34 8.38 11.65 17.61
C TYR A 34 7.35 11.24 16.54
N GLU A 35 6.07 11.49 16.80
CA GLU A 35 5.02 11.41 15.81
C GLU A 35 4.86 12.77 15.15
N VAL A 36 5.08 12.82 13.84
CA VAL A 36 4.96 14.00 12.99
C VAL A 36 3.76 13.86 12.06
N VAL A 37 2.90 14.88 12.04
CA VAL A 37 1.77 14.97 11.10
C VAL A 37 2.08 16.06 10.08
N LEU A 38 1.91 15.71 8.80
CA LEU A 38 2.08 16.62 7.67
C LEU A 38 0.71 16.98 7.07
N ASP A 39 0.64 18.10 6.35
CA ASP A 39 -0.52 18.51 5.54
C ASP A 39 -0.77 17.53 4.40
N GLN A 40 0.30 16.98 3.81
CA GLN A 40 0.27 16.00 2.74
C GLN A 40 1.47 15.04 2.80
N THR A 41 1.31 13.84 2.22
CA THR A 41 2.38 12.85 2.22
C THR A 41 2.28 11.84 1.08
N LEU A 42 3.44 11.37 0.58
CA LEU A 42 3.57 10.18 -0.27
C LEU A 42 3.73 8.90 0.54
N PHE A 43 4.07 8.98 1.83
CA PHE A 43 4.24 7.78 2.66
C PHE A 43 2.92 7.05 2.87
N PHE A 44 2.84 5.81 2.39
CA PHE A 44 1.70 4.93 2.65
C PHE A 44 1.77 4.41 4.10
N PRO A 45 0.69 4.52 4.88
CA PRO A 45 0.64 3.97 6.24
C PRO A 45 0.42 2.46 6.24
N GLU A 46 0.72 1.80 7.37
CA GLU A 46 0.34 0.40 7.57
C GLU A 46 -1.18 0.23 7.43
N GLN A 47 -1.62 -0.41 6.38
CA GLN A 47 -3.03 -0.60 6.09
C GLN A 47 -3.27 -1.74 5.10
N GLY A 48 -4.41 -2.45 5.24
CA GLY A 48 -4.83 -3.47 4.28
C GLY A 48 -3.92 -4.69 4.20
N GLY A 49 -3.13 -4.98 5.24
CA GLY A 49 -2.19 -6.09 5.29
C GLY A 49 -0.81 -5.78 4.68
N GLN A 50 -0.60 -4.53 4.24
CA GLN A 50 0.69 -4.05 3.75
C GLN A 50 1.41 -3.25 4.84
N THR A 51 2.72 -3.47 4.95
CA THR A 51 3.62 -2.68 5.80
C THR A 51 3.71 -1.23 5.34
N PRO A 52 3.99 -0.28 6.26
CA PRO A 52 4.13 1.12 5.92
C PRO A 52 5.37 1.38 5.07
N ASP A 53 5.37 2.49 4.35
CA ASP A 53 6.57 2.93 3.65
C ASP A 53 7.67 3.35 4.61
N GLN A 54 8.89 3.30 4.10
CA GLN A 54 10.11 3.77 4.73
C GLN A 54 10.72 4.92 3.92
N GLY A 55 11.61 5.69 4.53
CA GLY A 55 12.32 6.77 3.85
C GLY A 55 12.78 7.85 4.82
N GLN A 56 12.86 9.07 4.33
CA GLN A 56 13.41 10.20 5.08
C GLN A 56 12.56 11.47 4.93
N LEU A 57 12.57 12.28 5.97
CA LEU A 57 12.09 13.66 5.95
C LEU A 57 13.28 14.59 6.20
N VAL A 58 13.40 15.66 5.42
CA VAL A 58 14.48 16.63 5.49
C VAL A 58 13.91 18.03 5.68
N VAL A 59 14.30 18.68 6.77
CA VAL A 59 13.90 20.08 7.05
C VAL A 59 15.08 21.01 6.81
N SER A 60 14.84 22.06 6.02
CA SER A 60 15.83 23.09 5.70
C SER A 60 15.63 24.34 6.56
N HIS A 61 16.65 24.73 7.32
CA HIS A 61 16.61 25.89 8.22
C HIS A 61 17.36 27.13 7.66
N GLY A 62 17.26 27.36 6.35
CA GLY A 62 17.97 28.44 5.67
C GLY A 62 19.50 28.23 5.68
N MET A 63 20.25 29.09 6.40
CA MET A 63 21.73 28.97 6.48
C MET A 63 22.22 27.98 7.55
N ARG A 64 21.33 27.37 8.34
CA ARG A 64 21.68 26.34 9.30
C ARG A 64 21.78 24.97 8.61
N PRO A 65 22.48 23.98 9.22
CA PRO A 65 22.42 22.61 8.74
C PRO A 65 21.00 22.10 8.62
N GLN A 66 20.73 21.28 7.62
CA GLN A 66 19.46 20.57 7.46
C GLN A 66 19.29 19.58 8.61
N THR A 67 18.04 19.34 9.02
CA THR A 67 17.68 18.23 9.90
C THR A 67 17.15 17.10 9.05
N GLU A 68 17.82 15.97 9.08
CA GLU A 68 17.40 14.72 8.44
C GLU A 68 16.79 13.79 9.49
N MET A 69 15.64 13.20 9.17
CA MET A 69 14.90 12.29 10.04
C MET A 69 14.59 11.02 9.28
N ASN A 70 14.87 9.86 9.86
CA ASN A 70 14.39 8.61 9.30
C ASN A 70 12.93 8.40 9.68
N VAL A 71 12.11 8.02 8.70
CA VAL A 71 10.73 7.58 8.91
C VAL A 71 10.76 6.09 9.23
N LEU A 72 10.52 5.77 10.49
CA LEU A 72 10.63 4.41 11.04
C LEU A 72 9.32 3.63 10.93
N ASP A 73 8.19 4.33 10.95
CA ASP A 73 6.84 3.77 10.86
C ASP A 73 5.87 4.85 10.39
N VAL A 74 4.78 4.42 9.73
CA VAL A 74 3.71 5.32 9.30
C VAL A 74 2.37 4.70 9.64
N GLN A 75 1.57 5.40 10.43
CA GLN A 75 0.26 4.94 10.91
C GLN A 75 -0.84 5.92 10.52
N ILE A 76 -2.06 5.40 10.32
CA ILE A 76 -3.24 6.24 10.05
C ILE A 76 -4.26 6.11 11.19
N ARG A 77 -4.81 7.25 11.64
CA ARG A 77 -5.85 7.33 12.67
C ARG A 77 -6.85 8.41 12.26
N ASP A 78 -8.09 8.05 12.04
CA ASP A 78 -9.19 8.96 11.63
C ASP A 78 -8.84 9.84 10.40
N GLY A 79 -8.14 9.25 9.42
CA GLY A 79 -7.72 9.93 8.20
C GLY A 79 -6.51 10.86 8.36
N VAL A 80 -5.87 10.88 9.53
CA VAL A 80 -4.63 11.61 9.81
C VAL A 80 -3.46 10.65 9.80
N ILE A 81 -2.40 10.98 9.04
CA ILE A 81 -1.19 10.15 8.91
C ILE A 81 -0.11 10.65 9.86
N TYR A 82 0.38 9.73 10.68
CA TYR A 82 1.43 9.94 11.69
C TYR A 82 2.71 9.27 11.23
N HIS A 83 3.77 10.05 11.06
CA HIS A 83 5.10 9.56 10.71
C HIS A 83 5.92 9.45 11.99
N LEU A 84 6.38 8.26 12.34
CA LEU A 84 7.29 8.04 13.46
C LEU A 84 8.71 8.35 13.00
N VAL A 85 9.34 9.35 13.60
CA VAL A 85 10.69 9.78 13.25
C VAL A 85 11.64 9.73 14.47
N ASP A 86 12.93 9.59 14.18
CA ASP A 86 14.01 9.46 15.18
C ASP A 86 14.57 10.79 15.69
N THR A 87 14.15 11.91 15.11
CA THR A 87 14.72 13.23 15.41
C THR A 87 13.61 14.26 15.64
N PRO A 88 13.70 15.15 16.65
CA PRO A 88 12.71 16.21 16.88
C PRO A 88 12.83 17.31 15.81
N VAL A 89 11.68 17.90 15.48
CA VAL A 89 11.54 18.98 14.51
C VAL A 89 10.49 19.99 15.01
N GLU A 90 10.47 21.21 14.45
CA GLU A 90 9.52 22.24 14.85
C GLU A 90 8.24 22.22 13.96
N VAL A 91 7.13 22.64 14.53
CA VAL A 91 5.85 22.81 13.82
C VAL A 91 5.98 23.97 12.82
N ALA A 92 5.28 23.84 11.69
CA ALA A 92 5.29 24.79 10.56
C ALA A 92 6.59 24.86 9.74
N ASP A 93 7.57 23.99 10.03
CA ASP A 93 8.71 23.83 9.15
C ASP A 93 8.27 23.19 7.81
N HIS A 94 8.88 23.67 6.73
CA HIS A 94 8.78 23.02 5.44
C HIS A 94 9.66 21.78 5.43
N VAL A 95 9.11 20.67 4.99
CA VAL A 95 9.77 19.38 4.92
C VAL A 95 9.77 18.87 3.49
N HIS A 96 10.91 18.33 3.08
CA HIS A 96 11.05 17.55 1.88
C HIS A 96 11.06 16.07 2.26
N GLY A 97 10.12 15.29 1.74
CA GLY A 97 9.99 13.85 1.99
C GLY A 97 10.54 13.04 0.84
N LYS A 98 11.25 11.97 1.16
CA LYS A 98 11.80 11.01 0.19
C LYS A 98 11.46 9.59 0.61
N ILE A 99 10.76 8.88 -0.27
CA ILE A 99 10.37 7.47 -0.09
C ILE A 99 11.55 6.57 -0.45
N ASP A 100 11.75 5.48 0.30
CA ASP A 100 12.55 4.35 -0.15
C ASP A 100 11.79 3.67 -1.30
N TRP A 101 12.22 3.97 -2.52
CA TRP A 101 11.55 3.49 -3.72
C TRP A 101 11.63 1.98 -3.90
N ASP A 102 12.76 1.39 -3.61
CA ASP A 102 12.96 -0.06 -3.79
C ASP A 102 12.03 -0.82 -2.84
N TYR A 103 11.88 -0.34 -1.62
CA TYR A 103 10.95 -0.89 -0.65
C TYR A 103 9.48 -0.71 -1.07
N ARG A 104 9.08 0.51 -1.45
CA ARG A 104 7.74 0.81 -1.97
C ARG A 104 7.41 -0.05 -3.19
N PHE A 105 8.30 -0.10 -4.17
CA PHE A 105 8.05 -0.83 -5.42
C PHE A 105 7.94 -2.32 -5.19
N SER A 106 8.78 -2.90 -4.32
CA SER A 106 8.66 -4.29 -3.89
C SER A 106 7.28 -4.59 -3.27
N ASN A 107 6.78 -3.71 -2.38
CA ASN A 107 5.45 -3.84 -1.81
C ASN A 107 4.35 -3.77 -2.88
N MET A 108 4.46 -2.85 -3.84
CA MET A 108 3.52 -2.73 -4.97
C MET A 108 3.50 -3.99 -5.83
N GLN A 109 4.68 -4.57 -6.13
CA GLN A 109 4.81 -5.82 -6.89
C GLN A 109 4.12 -6.98 -6.16
N GLN A 110 4.42 -7.14 -4.89
CA GLN A 110 3.90 -8.23 -4.05
C GLN A 110 2.39 -8.12 -3.85
N HIS A 111 1.88 -6.92 -3.56
CA HIS A 111 0.45 -6.69 -3.38
C HIS A 111 -0.32 -6.89 -4.68
N THR A 112 0.22 -6.45 -5.82
CA THR A 112 -0.40 -6.72 -7.12
C THR A 112 -0.38 -8.22 -7.46
N GLY A 113 0.69 -8.92 -7.12
CA GLY A 113 0.78 -10.38 -7.22
C GLY A 113 -0.30 -11.10 -6.40
N GLU A 114 -0.57 -10.62 -5.18
CA GLU A 114 -1.67 -11.13 -4.35
C GLU A 114 -3.03 -10.93 -5.02
N HIS A 115 -3.30 -9.75 -5.57
CA HIS A 115 -4.55 -9.48 -6.28
C HIS A 115 -4.78 -10.42 -7.45
N MET A 116 -3.75 -10.66 -8.29
CA MET A 116 -3.85 -11.62 -9.39
C MET A 116 -4.12 -13.03 -8.89
N PHE A 117 -3.40 -13.48 -7.87
CA PHE A 117 -3.56 -14.80 -7.28
C PHE A 117 -4.96 -14.97 -6.69
N SER A 118 -5.39 -14.07 -5.83
CA SER A 118 -6.69 -14.12 -5.17
C SER A 118 -7.85 -13.98 -6.14
N GLY A 119 -7.73 -13.15 -7.18
CA GLY A 119 -8.73 -13.00 -8.23
C GLY A 119 -8.92 -14.29 -9.03
N ILE A 120 -7.83 -14.96 -9.40
CA ILE A 120 -7.87 -16.24 -10.12
C ILE A 120 -8.44 -17.35 -9.24
N VAL A 121 -8.04 -17.44 -7.97
CA VAL A 121 -8.59 -18.43 -7.02
C VAL A 121 -10.09 -18.20 -6.84
N HIS A 122 -10.51 -16.97 -6.62
CA HIS A 122 -11.92 -16.64 -6.46
C HIS A 122 -12.75 -16.97 -7.70
N SER A 123 -12.31 -16.55 -8.88
CA SER A 123 -13.05 -16.76 -10.13
C SER A 123 -13.11 -18.23 -10.57
N THR A 124 -12.12 -19.04 -10.18
CA THR A 124 -12.02 -20.44 -10.62
C THR A 124 -12.65 -21.41 -9.62
N PHE A 125 -12.42 -21.20 -8.33
CA PHE A 125 -12.80 -22.13 -7.27
C PHE A 125 -13.88 -21.57 -6.33
N GLY A 126 -14.18 -20.28 -6.40
CA GLY A 126 -15.15 -19.60 -5.53
C GLY A 126 -14.61 -19.32 -4.11
N TYR A 127 -13.31 -19.55 -3.85
CA TYR A 127 -12.71 -19.30 -2.54
C TYR A 127 -12.32 -17.84 -2.36
N ASN A 128 -12.44 -17.36 -1.12
CA ASN A 128 -12.10 -16.01 -0.76
C ASN A 128 -10.77 -15.96 -0.01
N ASN A 129 -9.97 -14.94 -0.30
CA ASN A 129 -8.82 -14.60 0.54
C ASN A 129 -9.35 -13.99 1.86
N VAL A 130 -9.15 -14.70 2.97
CA VAL A 130 -9.57 -14.32 4.31
C VAL A 130 -8.44 -13.84 5.21
N GLY A 131 -7.19 -13.95 4.75
CA GLY A 131 -6.00 -13.44 5.42
C GLY A 131 -4.91 -13.06 4.43
N PHE A 132 -4.34 -11.87 4.61
CA PHE A 132 -3.22 -11.36 3.81
C PHE A 132 -2.23 -10.65 4.72
N HIS A 133 -0.97 -11.03 4.59
CA HIS A 133 0.12 -10.35 5.27
C HIS A 133 1.32 -10.26 4.34
N LEU A 134 1.79 -9.03 4.14
CA LEU A 134 2.97 -8.71 3.37
C LEU A 134 4.08 -8.29 4.34
N SER A 135 5.21 -8.97 4.28
CA SER A 135 6.41 -8.65 5.06
C SER A 135 7.62 -8.54 4.13
N ASP A 136 8.77 -8.17 4.69
CA ASP A 136 10.00 -7.94 3.94
C ASP A 136 10.51 -9.18 3.17
N SER A 137 10.10 -10.38 3.58
CA SER A 137 10.66 -11.63 3.04
C SER A 137 9.65 -12.55 2.40
N ILE A 138 8.39 -12.51 2.84
CA ILE A 138 7.33 -13.40 2.35
C ILE A 138 5.97 -12.70 2.33
N VAL A 139 5.13 -13.14 1.42
CA VAL A 139 3.69 -12.85 1.40
C VAL A 139 2.95 -14.10 1.79
N THR A 140 2.02 -13.99 2.73
CA THR A 140 1.11 -15.07 3.09
C THR A 140 -0.32 -14.73 2.71
N MET A 141 -1.04 -15.74 2.25
CA MET A 141 -2.47 -15.65 1.89
C MET A 141 -3.21 -16.84 2.47
N ASP A 142 -4.31 -16.59 3.16
CA ASP A 142 -5.19 -17.60 3.70
C ASP A 142 -6.51 -17.60 2.92
N PHE A 143 -6.98 -18.78 2.55
CA PHE A 143 -8.23 -18.96 1.81
C PHE A 143 -9.25 -19.75 2.61
N ASP A 144 -10.54 -19.48 2.40
CA ASP A 144 -11.66 -20.22 3.02
C ASP A 144 -11.95 -21.57 2.36
N GLY A 145 -11.05 -22.06 1.52
CA GLY A 145 -11.12 -23.34 0.82
C GLY A 145 -9.75 -23.99 0.65
N VAL A 146 -9.75 -25.31 0.40
CA VAL A 146 -8.52 -26.09 0.23
C VAL A 146 -8.21 -26.24 -1.26
N LEU A 147 -7.00 -25.87 -1.64
CA LEU A 147 -6.47 -26.03 -2.99
C LEU A 147 -5.50 -27.24 -3.02
N THR A 148 -5.66 -28.11 -4.00
CA THR A 148 -4.71 -29.20 -4.25
C THR A 148 -3.40 -28.68 -4.85
N ALA A 149 -2.37 -29.52 -4.86
CA ALA A 149 -1.09 -29.15 -5.48
C ALA A 149 -1.22 -28.85 -6.99
N GLU A 150 -2.07 -29.58 -7.69
CA GLU A 150 -2.36 -29.37 -9.11
C GLU A 150 -3.07 -28.04 -9.35
N GLU A 151 -4.08 -27.71 -8.53
CA GLU A 151 -4.80 -26.42 -8.61
C GLU A 151 -3.88 -25.24 -8.29
N LEU A 152 -3.01 -25.37 -7.30
CA LEU A 152 -2.00 -24.36 -6.98
C LEU A 152 -1.02 -24.12 -8.14
N MET A 153 -0.58 -25.21 -8.81
CA MET A 153 0.27 -25.12 -10.00
C MET A 153 -0.46 -24.43 -11.18
N GLU A 154 -1.76 -24.72 -11.35
CA GLU A 154 -2.58 -24.04 -12.35
C GLU A 154 -2.68 -22.54 -12.07
N VAL A 155 -3.00 -22.16 -10.81
CA VAL A 155 -3.09 -20.76 -10.42
C VAL A 155 -1.75 -20.03 -10.62
N GLU A 156 -0.62 -20.61 -10.15
CA GLU A 156 0.71 -20.04 -10.36
C GLU A 156 1.01 -19.83 -11.85
N THR A 157 0.67 -20.79 -12.69
CA THR A 157 0.88 -20.69 -14.14
C THR A 157 0.04 -19.58 -14.74
N ARG A 158 -1.23 -19.47 -14.38
CA ARG A 158 -2.14 -18.43 -14.86
C ARG A 158 -1.71 -17.03 -14.41
N VAL A 159 -1.28 -16.88 -13.14
CA VAL A 159 -0.73 -15.59 -12.65
C VAL A 159 0.47 -15.17 -13.48
N ASN A 160 1.42 -16.09 -13.75
CA ASN A 160 2.59 -15.77 -14.56
C ASN A 160 2.24 -15.49 -16.02
N GLN A 161 1.14 -16.06 -16.55
CA GLN A 161 0.63 -15.66 -17.86
C GLN A 161 0.08 -14.24 -17.85
N VAL A 162 -0.69 -13.84 -16.81
CA VAL A 162 -1.18 -12.46 -16.65
C VAL A 162 -0.02 -11.47 -16.51
N ILE A 163 1.05 -11.85 -15.82
CA ILE A 163 2.29 -11.05 -15.76
C ILE A 163 2.88 -10.87 -17.17
N ALA A 164 2.98 -11.95 -17.94
CA ALA A 164 3.52 -11.91 -19.30
C ALA A 164 2.63 -11.13 -20.30
N ASP A 165 1.32 -11.09 -20.08
CA ASP A 165 0.37 -10.32 -20.88
C ASP A 165 0.47 -8.81 -20.66
N ASP A 166 1.16 -8.37 -19.61
CA ASP A 166 1.47 -6.98 -19.29
C ASP A 166 0.24 -6.05 -19.32
N LEU A 167 -0.81 -6.42 -18.61
CA LEU A 167 -2.07 -5.68 -18.57
C LEU A 167 -1.93 -4.38 -17.77
N LEU A 168 -2.58 -3.31 -18.25
CA LEU A 168 -2.69 -2.05 -17.51
C LEU A 168 -3.73 -2.20 -16.38
N LEU A 169 -3.36 -1.82 -15.16
CA LEU A 169 -4.29 -1.76 -14.04
C LEU A 169 -5.17 -0.51 -14.16
N GLU A 170 -6.45 -0.67 -13.82
CA GLU A 170 -7.40 0.42 -13.73
C GLU A 170 -7.69 0.73 -12.26
N ILE A 171 -7.40 1.97 -11.84
CA ILE A 171 -7.61 2.42 -10.47
C ILE A 171 -8.58 3.58 -10.48
N ALA A 172 -9.66 3.47 -9.69
CA ALA A 172 -10.72 4.47 -9.65
C ALA A 172 -11.33 4.62 -8.24
N PHE A 173 -12.00 5.75 -8.04
CA PHE A 173 -12.90 6.00 -6.91
C PHE A 173 -14.33 6.12 -7.45
N PRO A 174 -15.05 4.99 -7.60
CA PRO A 174 -16.41 4.98 -8.12
C PRO A 174 -17.36 5.74 -7.20
N THR A 175 -18.43 6.32 -7.76
CA THR A 175 -19.51 6.89 -6.95
C THR A 175 -20.28 5.79 -6.20
N PRO A 176 -20.98 6.11 -5.09
CA PRO A 176 -21.82 5.13 -4.39
C PRO A 176 -22.80 4.40 -5.31
N GLN A 177 -23.42 5.11 -6.28
CA GLN A 177 -24.34 4.51 -7.25
C GLN A 177 -23.65 3.50 -8.19
N MET A 178 -22.38 3.75 -8.56
CA MET A 178 -21.62 2.80 -9.36
C MET A 178 -21.26 1.56 -8.55
N LEU A 179 -20.91 1.73 -7.26
CA LEU A 179 -20.58 0.62 -6.37
C LEU A 179 -21.75 -0.33 -6.12
N GLU A 180 -23.01 0.18 -6.08
CA GLU A 180 -24.20 -0.65 -5.92
C GLU A 180 -24.39 -1.67 -7.05
N THR A 181 -23.87 -1.40 -8.24
CA THR A 181 -24.00 -2.25 -9.44
C THR A 181 -22.71 -2.94 -9.85
N MET A 182 -21.62 -2.64 -9.17
CA MET A 182 -20.29 -3.18 -9.47
C MET A 182 -20.06 -4.47 -8.67
N GLU A 183 -19.66 -5.53 -9.34
CA GLU A 183 -19.14 -6.72 -8.67
C GLU A 183 -17.66 -6.52 -8.36
N TYR A 184 -17.29 -6.56 -7.07
CA TYR A 184 -15.91 -6.46 -6.61
C TYR A 184 -15.71 -7.25 -5.33
N ARG A 185 -14.47 -7.71 -5.12
CA ARG A 185 -14.08 -8.34 -3.86
C ARG A 185 -13.76 -7.28 -2.80
N SER A 186 -14.09 -7.59 -1.57
CA SER A 186 -13.68 -6.78 -0.42
C SER A 186 -13.37 -7.69 0.78
N LYS A 187 -12.30 -7.40 1.50
CA LYS A 187 -11.91 -8.12 2.73
C LYS A 187 -12.60 -7.57 3.98
N LYS A 188 -13.26 -6.42 3.90
CA LYS A 188 -13.90 -5.72 5.03
C LYS A 188 -15.16 -4.99 4.55
N GLU A 189 -16.05 -4.71 5.49
CA GLU A 189 -17.07 -3.69 5.29
C GLU A 189 -16.37 -2.33 5.12
N LEU A 190 -16.80 -1.56 4.12
CA LEU A 190 -16.15 -0.32 3.73
C LEU A 190 -17.02 0.86 4.15
N GLU A 191 -16.42 1.82 4.83
CA GLU A 191 -17.02 3.10 5.16
C GLU A 191 -16.30 4.21 4.40
N GLY A 192 -17.04 5.18 3.83
CA GLY A 192 -16.51 6.31 3.10
C GLY A 192 -16.15 6.02 1.64
N PRO A 193 -15.27 6.82 1.02
CA PRO A 193 -14.86 6.64 -0.37
C PRO A 193 -14.13 5.30 -0.58
N VAL A 194 -14.62 4.49 -1.52
CA VAL A 194 -14.02 3.20 -1.86
C VAL A 194 -13.12 3.35 -3.07
N ARG A 195 -11.85 2.96 -2.92
CA ARG A 195 -10.90 2.86 -4.02
C ARG A 195 -10.94 1.46 -4.60
N ILE A 196 -11.17 1.35 -5.89
CA ILE A 196 -11.19 0.08 -6.65
C ILE A 196 -9.91 -0.04 -7.45
N VAL A 197 -9.29 -1.21 -7.37
CA VAL A 197 -8.18 -1.65 -8.21
C VAL A 197 -8.70 -2.80 -9.08
N ALA A 198 -8.66 -2.62 -10.39
CA ALA A 198 -9.08 -3.63 -11.35
C ALA A 198 -7.91 -4.08 -12.22
N ILE A 199 -7.76 -5.38 -12.37
CA ILE A 199 -6.87 -6.04 -13.33
C ILE A 199 -7.81 -6.67 -14.36
N PRO A 200 -7.93 -6.11 -15.58
CA PRO A 200 -8.95 -6.51 -16.55
C PRO A 200 -9.01 -8.02 -16.79
N GLY A 201 -10.19 -8.61 -16.58
CA GLY A 201 -10.41 -10.05 -16.76
C GLY A 201 -9.81 -10.96 -15.67
N VAL A 202 -9.20 -10.39 -14.62
CA VAL A 202 -8.52 -11.16 -13.57
C VAL A 202 -9.09 -10.87 -12.19
N ASP A 203 -9.15 -9.60 -11.79
CA ASP A 203 -9.60 -9.18 -10.46
C ASP A 203 -10.22 -7.79 -10.47
N VAL A 204 -11.22 -7.59 -9.62
CA VAL A 204 -11.75 -6.27 -9.25
C VAL A 204 -11.89 -6.25 -7.73
N CYS A 205 -11.12 -5.43 -7.06
CA CYS A 205 -11.05 -5.46 -5.61
C CYS A 205 -11.00 -4.05 -5.00
N ALA A 206 -11.67 -3.89 -3.85
CA ALA A 206 -11.52 -2.69 -3.03
C ALA A 206 -10.18 -2.74 -2.30
N CYS A 207 -9.28 -1.79 -2.60
CA CYS A 207 -7.94 -1.75 -2.04
C CYS A 207 -7.42 -0.31 -1.93
N CYS A 208 -6.83 0.02 -0.77
CA CYS A 208 -6.26 1.34 -0.50
C CYS A 208 -4.76 1.44 -0.84
N ALA A 209 -4.07 0.31 -1.02
CA ALA A 209 -2.62 0.31 -1.19
C ALA A 209 -2.18 0.74 -2.61
N PRO A 210 -0.96 1.28 -2.75
CA PRO A 210 -0.34 1.49 -4.05
C PRO A 210 -0.12 0.17 -4.80
N HIS A 211 -0.29 0.19 -6.12
CA HIS A 211 -0.07 -0.95 -7.01
C HIS A 211 0.83 -0.57 -8.17
N VAL A 212 1.44 -1.56 -8.81
CA VAL A 212 2.15 -1.33 -10.08
C VAL A 212 1.20 -0.88 -11.18
N LYS A 213 1.70 -0.17 -12.18
CA LYS A 213 0.86 0.29 -13.31
C LYS A 213 0.45 -0.84 -14.22
N ARG A 214 1.32 -1.82 -14.40
CA ARG A 214 1.13 -2.93 -15.33
C ARG A 214 1.51 -4.26 -14.66
N THR A 215 0.82 -5.33 -15.00
CA THR A 215 1.07 -6.65 -14.41
C THR A 215 2.48 -7.17 -14.69
N GLY A 216 3.09 -6.79 -15.82
CA GLY A 216 4.48 -7.14 -16.16
C GLY A 216 5.52 -6.61 -15.18
N GLU A 217 5.23 -5.52 -14.48
CA GLU A 217 6.12 -4.95 -13.48
C GLU A 217 6.26 -5.84 -12.21
N VAL A 218 5.36 -6.80 -12.00
CA VAL A 218 5.45 -7.78 -10.90
C VAL A 218 6.65 -8.73 -11.07
N GLY A 219 7.04 -9.00 -12.32
CA GLY A 219 8.17 -9.88 -12.64
C GLY A 219 7.77 -11.35 -12.68
N ILE A 220 7.84 -12.07 -11.58
CA ILE A 220 7.45 -13.49 -11.49
C ILE A 220 6.80 -13.77 -10.12
N LEU A 221 5.74 -14.59 -10.12
CA LEU A 221 5.15 -15.11 -8.90
C LEU A 221 5.53 -16.58 -8.73
N LYS A 222 5.93 -16.95 -7.51
CA LYS A 222 6.26 -18.34 -7.13
C LYS A 222 5.66 -18.71 -5.79
N ILE A 223 4.94 -19.82 -5.74
CA ILE A 223 4.49 -20.41 -4.48
C ILE A 223 5.69 -21.11 -3.82
N MET A 224 6.04 -20.65 -2.62
CA MET A 224 7.21 -21.16 -1.89
C MET A 224 6.84 -22.30 -0.94
N GLN A 225 5.68 -22.21 -0.31
CA GLN A 225 5.22 -23.16 0.71
C GLN A 225 3.69 -23.15 0.81
N VAL A 226 3.12 -24.26 1.18
CA VAL A 226 1.68 -24.44 1.48
C VAL A 226 1.57 -25.12 2.85
N GLN A 227 0.61 -24.67 3.66
CA GLN A 227 0.34 -25.21 5.00
C GLN A 227 -1.10 -25.68 5.12
#